data_61a428927cb173e19dc9d27eba45bc76
#
_entry.id   61a428927cb173e19dc9d27eba45bc76
#
_cell.length_a   1.000
_cell.length_b   1.000
_cell.length_c   1.000
_cell.angle_alpha   90.00
_cell.angle_beta   90.00
_cell.angle_gamma   90.00
#
_symmetry.space_group_name_H-M   'P 1'
#
loop_
_entity.id
_entity.type
_entity.pdbx_description
1 polymer ?
#
loop_
_entity_poly.entity_id
_entity_poly.type
_entity_poly.pdbx_seq_one_letter_code
_entity_poly.pdbx_strand_id
1 'polypeptide(L)'
;RNALDFVPKEIGGVPLKVVVLDDGGDPTTATTNARRFVTESKADIIMGSSTTPPTIAVSTVANEAGIPHFGLAPFPINEARSKWSVAMPQPIPIMGKVLYEHMRAHNIKTVGYIGYSDSYGDLWINDFKAQGVPMGMTLVDEERFARPDTSVAGQVLKLVAANPDAILVGASGTAAALPQTALRERGYKGLIYQTHGAASMDF
;
A
#
# COMPACT_ATOMS: atom_id res chain seq x y z
N ARG A 1 -5.02 -17.94 -13.94
CA ARG A 1 -5.99 -17.28 -14.84
C ARG A 1 -5.84 -15.78 -14.70
N ASN A 2 -5.81 -15.04 -15.80
CA ASN A 2 -5.76 -13.58 -15.78
C ASN A 2 -7.15 -13.04 -15.33
N ALA A 3 -7.16 -12.01 -14.48
CA ALA A 3 -8.42 -11.38 -14.07
C ALA A 3 -9.26 -10.87 -15.25
N LEU A 4 -8.60 -10.49 -16.34
CA LEU A 4 -9.26 -10.07 -17.58
C LEU A 4 -10.07 -11.20 -18.27
N ASP A 5 -9.80 -12.47 -17.98
CA ASP A 5 -10.56 -13.62 -18.51
C ASP A 5 -12.00 -13.65 -17.98
N PHE A 6 -12.26 -12.94 -16.87
CA PHE A 6 -13.57 -12.84 -16.23
C PHE A 6 -14.34 -11.57 -16.62
N VAL A 7 -13.73 -10.67 -17.37
CA VAL A 7 -14.38 -9.42 -17.79
C VAL A 7 -15.40 -9.76 -18.88
N PRO A 8 -16.68 -9.34 -18.75
CA PRO A 8 -17.70 -9.60 -19.75
C PRO A 8 -17.36 -8.85 -21.06
N LYS A 9 -17.80 -9.39 -22.17
CA LYS A 9 -17.58 -8.76 -23.49
C LYS A 9 -18.51 -7.56 -23.72
N GLU A 10 -19.57 -7.46 -22.95
CA GLU A 10 -20.56 -6.37 -23.01
C GLU A 10 -21.19 -6.12 -21.64
N ILE A 11 -21.67 -4.91 -21.43
CA ILE A 11 -22.44 -4.51 -20.25
C ILE A 11 -23.72 -3.81 -20.72
N GLY A 12 -24.89 -4.35 -20.35
CA GLY A 12 -26.18 -3.78 -20.75
C GLY A 12 -26.39 -3.71 -22.28
N GLY A 13 -25.82 -4.65 -23.04
CA GLY A 13 -25.90 -4.67 -24.51
C GLY A 13 -24.88 -3.75 -25.20
N VAL A 14 -24.00 -3.08 -24.44
CA VAL A 14 -22.93 -2.22 -24.99
C VAL A 14 -21.62 -2.99 -24.97
N PRO A 15 -20.91 -3.12 -26.11
CA PRO A 15 -19.60 -3.79 -26.17
C PRO A 15 -18.60 -3.13 -25.22
N LEU A 16 -17.91 -3.94 -24.42
CA LEU A 16 -16.85 -3.49 -23.53
C LEU A 16 -15.48 -3.57 -24.23
N LYS A 17 -14.80 -2.43 -24.32
CA LYS A 17 -13.41 -2.35 -24.79
C LYS A 17 -12.48 -2.13 -23.59
N VAL A 18 -11.61 -3.10 -23.33
CA VAL A 18 -10.58 -2.97 -22.29
C VAL A 18 -9.25 -2.59 -22.92
N VAL A 19 -8.62 -1.54 -22.40
CA VAL A 19 -7.27 -1.09 -22.79
C VAL A 19 -6.38 -1.23 -21.56
N VAL A 20 -5.27 -1.96 -21.70
CA VAL A 20 -4.32 -2.22 -20.60
C VAL A 20 -2.99 -1.55 -20.92
N LEU A 21 -2.49 -0.76 -19.97
CA LEU A 21 -1.16 -0.14 -20.02
C LEU A 21 -0.46 -0.45 -18.69
N ASP A 22 0.79 -0.90 -18.79
CA ASP A 22 1.62 -1.17 -17.62
C ASP A 22 2.33 0.10 -17.17
N ASP A 23 2.27 0.41 -15.88
CA ASP A 23 2.99 1.54 -15.29
C ASP A 23 4.30 1.13 -14.60
N GLY A 24 4.56 -0.18 -14.47
CA GLY A 24 5.75 -0.70 -13.81
C GLY A 24 5.89 -0.26 -12.35
N GLY A 25 4.82 0.23 -11.72
CA GLY A 25 4.85 0.81 -10.38
C GLY A 25 5.44 2.22 -10.31
N ASP A 26 5.67 2.86 -11.45
CA ASP A 26 6.24 4.22 -11.56
C ASP A 26 5.14 5.27 -11.72
N PRO A 27 5.06 6.30 -10.83
CA PRO A 27 4.01 7.30 -10.87
C PRO A 27 4.06 8.23 -12.10
N THR A 28 5.24 8.42 -12.72
CA THR A 28 5.37 9.24 -13.92
C THR A 28 4.78 8.49 -15.13
N THR A 29 5.11 7.22 -15.26
CA THR A 29 4.53 6.33 -16.28
C THR A 29 3.02 6.20 -16.09
N ALA A 30 2.55 6.04 -14.86
CA ALA A 30 1.13 5.99 -14.52
C ALA A 30 0.39 7.28 -14.94
N THR A 31 0.98 8.45 -14.69
CA THR A 31 0.44 9.74 -15.14
C THR A 31 0.31 9.78 -16.67
N THR A 32 1.37 9.35 -17.38
CA THR A 32 1.38 9.32 -18.85
C THR A 32 0.29 8.37 -19.38
N ASN A 33 0.20 7.17 -18.81
CA ASN A 33 -0.80 6.18 -19.19
C ASN A 33 -2.24 6.68 -18.90
N ALA A 34 -2.46 7.31 -17.74
CA ALA A 34 -3.76 7.88 -17.41
C ALA A 34 -4.17 8.98 -18.41
N ARG A 35 -3.25 9.86 -18.79
CA ARG A 35 -3.50 10.89 -19.82
C ARG A 35 -3.84 10.25 -21.18
N ARG A 36 -3.16 9.17 -21.56
CA ARG A 36 -3.47 8.40 -22.79
C ARG A 36 -4.86 7.76 -22.73
N PHE A 37 -5.28 7.22 -21.59
CA PHE A 37 -6.65 6.74 -21.42
C PHE A 37 -7.67 7.85 -21.67
N VAL A 38 -7.42 9.05 -21.17
CA VAL A 38 -8.31 10.21 -21.36
C VAL A 38 -8.30 10.68 -22.83
N THR A 39 -7.12 10.90 -23.39
CA THR A 39 -6.99 11.65 -24.66
C THR A 39 -7.08 10.75 -25.90
N GLU A 40 -6.47 9.56 -25.85
CA GLU A 40 -6.40 8.62 -26.99
C GLU A 40 -7.51 7.58 -26.94
N SER A 41 -7.66 6.93 -25.79
CA SER A 41 -8.63 5.83 -25.64
C SER A 41 -10.06 6.31 -25.38
N LYS A 42 -10.24 7.56 -24.93
CA LYS A 42 -11.54 8.13 -24.54
C LYS A 42 -12.25 7.24 -23.51
N ALA A 43 -11.50 6.78 -22.51
CA ALA A 43 -11.99 5.83 -21.52
C ALA A 43 -13.11 6.46 -20.68
N ASP A 44 -14.19 5.71 -20.49
CA ASP A 44 -15.31 6.09 -19.62
C ASP A 44 -15.00 5.86 -18.13
N ILE A 45 -14.11 4.89 -17.84
CA ILE A 45 -13.68 4.51 -16.48
C ILE A 45 -12.20 4.16 -16.51
N ILE A 46 -11.47 4.54 -15.47
CA ILE A 46 -10.09 4.12 -15.24
C ILE A 46 -10.02 3.21 -14.02
N MET A 47 -9.32 2.09 -14.13
CA MET A 47 -9.12 1.13 -13.04
C MET A 47 -7.62 0.90 -12.82
N GLY A 48 -7.18 0.94 -11.56
CA GLY A 48 -5.74 0.85 -11.21
C GLY A 48 -5.24 2.18 -10.59
N SER A 49 -3.98 2.35 -10.26
CA SER A 49 -2.93 1.34 -10.25
C SER A 49 -3.03 0.40 -9.03
N SER A 50 -2.12 -0.59 -8.95
CA SER A 50 -2.08 -1.54 -7.83
C SER A 50 -1.09 -1.14 -6.72
N THR A 51 -0.38 -0.04 -6.86
CA THR A 51 0.53 0.51 -5.84
C THR A 51 0.19 1.97 -5.54
N THR A 52 0.40 2.40 -4.29
CA THR A 52 -0.07 3.70 -3.79
C THR A 52 0.45 4.90 -4.58
N PRO A 53 1.77 5.07 -4.85
CA PRO A 53 2.24 6.25 -5.57
C PRO A 53 1.64 6.40 -6.98
N PRO A 54 1.62 5.36 -7.84
CA PRO A 54 0.93 5.43 -9.12
C PRO A 54 -0.58 5.65 -9.02
N THR A 55 -1.26 5.07 -8.02
CA THR A 55 -2.70 5.28 -7.81
C THR A 55 -3.01 6.75 -7.53
N ILE A 56 -2.19 7.42 -6.72
CA ILE A 56 -2.31 8.87 -6.47
C ILE A 56 -2.16 9.66 -7.78
N ALA A 57 -1.18 9.29 -8.61
CA ALA A 57 -0.93 9.94 -9.89
C ALA A 57 -2.12 9.78 -10.86
N VAL A 58 -2.67 8.56 -10.97
CA VAL A 58 -3.87 8.28 -11.79
C VAL A 58 -5.08 9.04 -11.26
N SER A 59 -5.28 9.06 -9.93
CA SER A 59 -6.38 9.79 -9.28
C SER A 59 -6.36 11.28 -9.64
N THR A 60 -5.18 11.89 -9.69
CA THR A 60 -5.02 13.30 -10.08
C THR A 60 -5.52 13.53 -11.50
N VAL A 61 -5.07 12.72 -12.47
CA VAL A 61 -5.47 12.85 -13.88
C VAL A 61 -6.97 12.58 -14.05
N ALA A 62 -7.49 11.55 -13.38
CA ALA A 62 -8.91 11.20 -13.45
C ALA A 62 -9.79 12.33 -12.89
N ASN A 63 -9.36 12.95 -11.79
CA ASN A 63 -10.08 14.09 -11.19
C ASN A 63 -10.05 15.33 -12.10
N GLU A 64 -8.91 15.64 -12.74
CA GLU A 64 -8.80 16.71 -13.73
C GLU A 64 -9.72 16.49 -14.93
N ALA A 65 -9.82 15.25 -15.39
CA ALA A 65 -10.63 14.87 -16.55
C ALA A 65 -12.11 14.62 -16.24
N GLY A 66 -12.49 14.53 -14.96
CA GLY A 66 -13.87 14.18 -14.56
C GLY A 66 -14.26 12.75 -14.89
N ILE A 67 -13.32 11.81 -14.88
CA ILE A 67 -13.53 10.40 -15.21
C ILE A 67 -13.50 9.55 -13.94
N PRO A 68 -14.47 8.64 -13.70
CA PRO A 68 -14.46 7.72 -12.58
C PRO A 68 -13.18 6.87 -12.55
N HIS A 69 -12.54 6.82 -11.39
CA HIS A 69 -11.33 6.06 -11.14
C HIS A 69 -11.50 5.13 -9.95
N PHE A 70 -11.18 3.86 -10.13
CA PHE A 70 -11.15 2.83 -9.10
C PHE A 70 -9.71 2.44 -8.81
N GLY A 71 -9.15 3.02 -7.74
CA GLY A 71 -7.79 2.73 -7.31
C GLY A 71 -7.69 1.38 -6.59
N LEU A 72 -6.77 0.51 -7.02
CA LEU A 72 -6.59 -0.84 -6.46
C LEU A 72 -5.58 -0.87 -5.30
N ALA A 73 -5.01 0.28 -4.93
CA ALA A 73 -4.17 0.45 -3.76
C ALA A 73 -4.78 1.48 -2.79
N PRO A 74 -4.45 1.45 -1.50
CA PRO A 74 -4.84 2.51 -0.58
C PRO A 74 -4.20 3.84 -0.99
N PHE A 75 -4.98 4.90 -0.97
CA PHE A 75 -4.48 6.25 -1.17
C PHE A 75 -5.34 7.25 -0.42
N PRO A 76 -4.82 8.45 -0.08
CA PRO A 76 -5.60 9.47 0.62
C PRO A 76 -6.75 9.96 -0.26
N ILE A 77 -7.98 9.81 0.23
CA ILE A 77 -9.16 10.42 -0.38
C ILE A 77 -9.31 11.84 0.20
N ASN A 78 -9.33 12.82 -0.66
CA ASN A 78 -9.58 14.22 -0.34
C ASN A 78 -10.67 14.74 -1.26
N GLU A 79 -11.78 15.22 -0.72
CA GLU A 79 -12.94 15.66 -1.50
C GLU A 79 -12.60 16.63 -2.63
N ALA A 80 -11.63 17.54 -2.40
CA ALA A 80 -11.21 18.52 -3.40
C ALA A 80 -10.36 17.89 -4.53
N ARG A 81 -9.62 16.81 -4.26
CA ARG A 81 -8.64 16.23 -5.20
C ARG A 81 -8.97 14.83 -5.69
N SER A 82 -9.96 14.19 -5.08
CA SER A 82 -10.28 12.79 -5.36
C SER A 82 -11.79 12.58 -5.57
N LYS A 83 -12.50 13.64 -5.98
CA LYS A 83 -13.96 13.61 -6.20
C LYS A 83 -14.39 12.46 -7.13
N TRP A 84 -13.55 12.14 -8.11
CA TRP A 84 -13.82 11.12 -9.13
C TRP A 84 -13.14 9.78 -8.83
N SER A 85 -12.51 9.63 -7.66
CA SER A 85 -11.77 8.42 -7.33
C SER A 85 -12.33 7.70 -6.11
N VAL A 86 -12.32 6.38 -6.17
CA VAL A 86 -12.68 5.47 -5.07
C VAL A 86 -11.51 4.54 -4.79
N ALA A 87 -11.10 4.43 -3.53
CA ALA A 87 -10.15 3.40 -3.10
C ALA A 87 -10.91 2.09 -2.89
N MET A 88 -10.51 1.06 -3.62
CA MET A 88 -11.13 -0.27 -3.52
C MET A 88 -10.71 -1.05 -2.26
N PRO A 89 -9.45 -0.97 -1.79
CA PRO A 89 -9.06 -1.56 -0.52
C PRO A 89 -9.76 -0.87 0.66
N GLN A 90 -9.89 -1.61 1.77
CA GLN A 90 -10.38 -1.05 3.01
C GLN A 90 -9.52 0.15 3.46
N PRO A 91 -10.11 1.17 4.07
CA PRO A 91 -9.36 2.28 4.64
C PRO A 91 -8.30 1.81 5.64
N ILE A 92 -7.08 2.33 5.55
CA ILE A 92 -5.97 1.98 6.45
C ILE A 92 -6.37 2.12 7.93
N PRO A 93 -7.09 3.19 8.36
CA PRO A 93 -7.49 3.31 9.76
C PRO A 93 -8.35 2.14 10.29
N ILE A 94 -9.14 1.50 9.43
CA ILE A 94 -9.93 0.32 9.82
C ILE A 94 -9.03 -0.90 9.98
N MET A 95 -8.13 -1.11 9.03
CA MET A 95 -7.17 -2.22 9.07
C MET A 95 -6.15 -2.06 10.20
N GLY A 96 -5.62 -0.85 10.37
CA GLY A 96 -4.67 -0.50 11.43
C GLY A 96 -5.26 -0.72 12.82
N LYS A 97 -6.50 -0.31 13.03
CA LYS A 97 -7.19 -0.51 14.30
C LYS A 97 -7.16 -1.97 14.76
N VAL A 98 -7.44 -2.91 13.86
CA VAL A 98 -7.42 -4.35 14.17
C VAL A 98 -6.03 -4.81 14.62
N LEU A 99 -4.97 -4.36 13.91
CA LEU A 99 -3.59 -4.68 14.29
C LEU A 99 -3.23 -4.11 15.67
N TYR A 100 -3.58 -2.86 15.93
CA TYR A 100 -3.23 -2.19 17.19
C TYR A 100 -4.04 -2.73 18.38
N GLU A 101 -5.30 -3.10 18.17
CA GLU A 101 -6.09 -3.79 19.19
C GLU A 101 -5.50 -5.16 19.54
N HIS A 102 -5.04 -5.92 18.52
CA HIS A 102 -4.34 -7.18 18.75
C HIS A 102 -3.01 -6.96 19.49
N MET A 103 -2.19 -5.99 19.08
CA MET A 103 -0.96 -5.62 19.78
C MET A 103 -1.24 -5.29 21.26
N ARG A 104 -2.26 -4.47 21.52
CA ARG A 104 -2.66 -4.11 22.89
C ARG A 104 -3.10 -5.33 23.71
N ALA A 105 -3.89 -6.23 23.12
CA ALA A 105 -4.34 -7.47 23.76
C ALA A 105 -3.18 -8.41 24.10
N HIS A 106 -2.07 -8.33 23.39
CA HIS A 106 -0.84 -9.09 23.64
C HIS A 106 0.19 -8.31 24.47
N ASN A 107 -0.22 -7.22 25.14
CA ASN A 107 0.63 -6.40 26.00
C ASN A 107 1.86 -5.80 25.30
N ILE A 108 1.81 -5.58 23.99
CA ILE A 108 2.86 -4.89 23.25
C ILE A 108 2.91 -3.43 23.70
N LYS A 109 4.09 -2.96 24.12
CA LYS A 109 4.34 -1.60 24.59
C LYS A 109 5.26 -0.83 23.65
N THR A 110 6.22 -1.52 23.06
CA THR A 110 7.21 -0.93 22.19
C THR A 110 7.10 -1.54 20.79
N VAL A 111 7.07 -0.67 19.78
CA VAL A 111 6.92 -1.08 18.38
C VAL A 111 8.02 -0.45 17.55
N GLY A 112 8.74 -1.28 16.79
CA GLY A 112 9.57 -0.84 15.68
C GLY A 112 8.76 -0.80 14.38
N TYR A 113 9.12 0.06 13.48
CA TYR A 113 8.52 0.13 12.15
C TYR A 113 9.57 -0.04 11.06
N ILE A 114 9.29 -0.83 10.05
CA ILE A 114 10.03 -0.87 8.80
C ILE A 114 9.07 -0.89 7.63
N GLY A 115 9.19 0.06 6.72
CA GLY A 115 8.27 0.17 5.60
C GLY A 115 8.87 0.83 4.38
N TYR A 116 8.11 0.86 3.29
CA TYR A 116 8.56 1.53 2.09
C TYR A 116 8.83 3.02 2.33
N SER A 117 9.87 3.54 1.66
CA SER A 117 10.21 4.97 1.62
C SER A 117 9.32 5.73 0.62
N ASP A 118 8.05 5.43 0.58
CA ASP A 118 7.05 6.06 -0.30
C ASP A 118 5.72 6.32 0.43
N SER A 119 4.73 6.84 -0.30
CA SER A 119 3.43 7.18 0.24
C SER A 119 2.67 5.99 0.87
N TYR A 120 2.92 4.75 0.46
CA TYR A 120 2.34 3.57 1.13
C TYR A 120 2.91 3.39 2.54
N GLY A 121 4.23 3.44 2.67
CA GLY A 121 4.88 3.37 3.98
C GLY A 121 4.49 4.55 4.87
N ASP A 122 4.34 5.76 4.29
CA ASP A 122 3.88 6.94 5.04
C ASP A 122 2.46 6.79 5.59
N LEU A 123 1.54 6.24 4.79
CA LEU A 123 0.18 6.00 5.25
C LEU A 123 0.15 5.08 6.48
N TRP A 124 0.94 4.01 6.49
CA TRP A 124 0.94 3.05 7.59
C TRP A 124 1.60 3.59 8.85
N ILE A 125 2.75 4.26 8.74
CA ILE A 125 3.40 4.81 9.93
C ILE A 125 2.61 5.97 10.54
N ASN A 126 2.00 6.82 9.69
CA ASN A 126 1.17 7.91 10.16
C ASN A 126 -0.10 7.38 10.84
N ASP A 127 -0.68 6.30 10.33
CA ASP A 127 -1.81 5.64 10.98
C ASP A 127 -1.42 5.03 12.33
N PHE A 128 -0.25 4.38 12.42
CA PHE A 128 0.27 3.90 13.71
C PHE A 128 0.46 5.04 14.71
N LYS A 129 1.05 6.16 14.28
CA LYS A 129 1.21 7.34 15.12
C LYS A 129 -0.12 7.93 15.58
N ALA A 130 -1.14 7.89 14.70
CA ALA A 130 -2.47 8.44 14.99
C ALA A 130 -3.33 7.54 15.90
N GLN A 131 -3.18 6.22 15.83
CA GLN A 131 -4.02 5.26 16.53
C GLN A 131 -3.26 4.39 17.53
N GLY A 132 -2.12 3.83 17.14
CA GLY A 132 -1.34 2.91 17.98
C GLY A 132 -0.71 3.62 19.18
N VAL A 133 -0.14 4.81 18.97
CA VAL A 133 0.45 5.60 20.06
C VAL A 133 -0.59 5.99 21.11
N PRO A 134 -1.77 6.53 20.77
CA PRO A 134 -2.82 6.79 21.75
C PRO A 134 -3.34 5.54 22.48
N MET A 135 -3.18 4.34 21.92
CA MET A 135 -3.50 3.07 22.56
C MET A 135 -2.44 2.63 23.59
N GLY A 136 -1.42 3.43 23.84
CA GLY A 136 -0.37 3.18 24.84
C GLY A 136 0.87 2.47 24.31
N MET A 137 1.07 2.44 23.00
CA MET A 137 2.29 1.92 22.39
C MET A 137 3.29 3.04 22.08
N THR A 138 4.57 2.73 22.16
CA THR A 138 5.66 3.66 21.84
C THR A 138 6.37 3.20 20.57
N LEU A 139 6.50 4.08 19.58
CA LEU A 139 7.37 3.86 18.44
C LEU A 139 8.83 4.09 18.89
N VAL A 140 9.63 3.03 18.90
CA VAL A 140 11.03 3.10 19.38
C VAL A 140 12.05 3.25 18.27
N ASP A 141 11.70 2.83 17.05
CA ASP A 141 12.55 3.00 15.87
C ASP A 141 11.69 2.98 14.60
N GLU A 142 12.11 3.75 13.58
CA GLU A 142 11.42 3.88 12.30
C GLU A 142 12.43 3.77 11.16
N GLU A 143 12.41 2.65 10.45
CA GLU A 143 13.30 2.39 9.34
C GLU A 143 12.55 2.31 8.00
N ARG A 144 13.24 2.67 6.94
CA ARG A 144 12.68 2.74 5.59
C ARG A 144 13.56 2.02 4.58
N PHE A 145 12.93 1.48 3.54
CA PHE A 145 13.61 0.91 2.38
C PHE A 145 12.84 1.19 1.08
N ALA A 146 13.56 1.20 -0.04
CA ALA A 146 12.94 1.42 -1.34
C ALA A 146 12.38 0.11 -1.90
N ARG A 147 11.36 0.18 -2.76
CA ARG A 147 10.75 -1.02 -3.38
C ARG A 147 11.73 -1.92 -4.12
N PRO A 148 12.74 -1.38 -4.86
CA PRO A 148 13.72 -2.21 -5.56
C PRO A 148 14.85 -2.72 -4.66
N ASP A 149 14.86 -2.38 -3.35
CA ASP A 149 15.92 -2.85 -2.47
C ASP A 149 15.84 -4.37 -2.31
N THR A 150 16.99 -5.01 -2.41
CA THR A 150 17.16 -6.45 -2.24
C THR A 150 17.75 -6.82 -0.87
N SER A 151 18.08 -5.83 -0.05
CA SER A 151 18.59 -6.00 1.30
C SER A 151 18.12 -4.88 2.22
N VAL A 152 17.78 -5.25 3.45
CA VAL A 152 17.40 -4.35 4.55
C VAL A 152 18.27 -4.58 5.79
N ALA A 153 19.49 -5.10 5.58
CA ALA A 153 20.36 -5.56 6.66
C ALA A 153 20.71 -4.44 7.66
N GLY A 154 20.95 -3.22 7.17
CA GLY A 154 21.26 -2.06 8.01
C GLY A 154 20.09 -1.61 8.86
N GLN A 155 18.91 -1.53 8.26
CA GLN A 155 17.65 -1.17 8.92
C GLN A 155 17.28 -2.20 10.01
N VAL A 156 17.36 -3.48 9.66
CA VAL A 156 17.06 -4.57 10.59
C VAL A 156 18.03 -4.60 11.76
N LEU A 157 19.31 -4.27 11.55
CA LEU A 157 20.29 -4.19 12.64
C LEU A 157 19.89 -3.16 13.70
N LYS A 158 19.43 -1.99 13.29
CA LYS A 158 18.95 -0.93 14.20
C LYS A 158 17.69 -1.35 14.95
N LEU A 159 16.71 -1.92 14.25
CA LEU A 159 15.49 -2.43 14.86
C LEU A 159 15.76 -3.52 15.90
N VAL A 160 16.65 -4.46 15.59
CA VAL A 160 17.04 -5.52 16.55
C VAL A 160 17.76 -4.90 17.76
N ALA A 161 18.61 -3.89 17.55
CA ALA A 161 19.30 -3.19 18.65
C ALA A 161 18.31 -2.42 19.54
N ALA A 162 17.25 -1.83 18.96
CA ALA A 162 16.19 -1.16 19.71
C ALA A 162 15.31 -2.14 20.51
N ASN A 163 15.35 -3.43 20.18
CA ASN A 163 14.67 -4.55 20.84
C ASN A 163 13.19 -4.28 21.18
N PRO A 164 12.34 -3.91 20.23
CA PRO A 164 10.92 -3.69 20.46
C PRO A 164 10.18 -5.00 20.76
N ASP A 165 9.02 -4.90 21.44
CA ASP A 165 8.12 -6.05 21.65
C ASP A 165 7.56 -6.59 20.34
N ALA A 166 7.30 -5.68 19.40
CA ALA A 166 6.81 -6.02 18.06
C ALA A 166 7.40 -5.14 16.98
N ILE A 167 7.40 -5.64 15.74
CA ILE A 167 7.76 -4.86 14.54
C ILE A 167 6.59 -4.87 13.57
N LEU A 168 6.20 -3.69 13.12
CA LEU A 168 5.21 -3.49 12.05
C LEU A 168 5.93 -3.31 10.71
N VAL A 169 5.62 -4.17 9.74
CA VAL A 169 6.18 -4.13 8.38
C VAL A 169 5.18 -3.47 7.43
N GLY A 170 5.49 -2.27 6.98
CA GLY A 170 4.69 -1.46 6.04
C GLY A 170 5.11 -1.67 4.60
N ALA A 171 5.00 -2.91 4.09
CA ALA A 171 5.38 -3.29 2.74
C ALA A 171 4.31 -4.16 2.06
N SER A 172 4.53 -4.58 0.82
CA SER A 172 3.56 -5.36 0.04
C SER A 172 4.25 -6.35 -0.89
N GLY A 173 3.52 -7.42 -1.27
CA GLY A 173 4.01 -8.47 -2.15
C GLY A 173 5.25 -9.19 -1.59
N THR A 174 6.05 -9.79 -2.46
CA THR A 174 7.27 -10.52 -2.09
C THR A 174 8.29 -9.68 -1.33
N ALA A 175 8.37 -8.37 -1.60
CA ALA A 175 9.28 -7.47 -0.88
C ALA A 175 8.91 -7.30 0.62
N ALA A 176 7.67 -7.60 1.02
CA ALA A 176 7.27 -7.59 2.43
C ALA A 176 7.91 -8.73 3.24
N ALA A 177 8.30 -9.83 2.59
CA ALA A 177 9.00 -10.94 3.24
C ALA A 177 10.44 -10.58 3.61
N LEU A 178 11.08 -9.65 2.90
CA LEU A 178 12.47 -9.29 3.08
C LEU A 178 12.80 -8.82 4.51
N PRO A 179 12.07 -7.86 5.13
CA PRO A 179 12.29 -7.48 6.52
C PRO A 179 12.04 -8.63 7.49
N GLN A 180 10.98 -9.42 7.29
CA GLN A 180 10.64 -10.53 8.17
C GLN A 180 11.73 -11.59 8.20
N THR A 181 12.22 -12.01 7.03
CA THR A 181 13.31 -12.98 6.91
C THR A 181 14.57 -12.46 7.58
N ALA A 182 14.99 -11.23 7.25
CA ALA A 182 16.18 -10.63 7.82
C ALA A 182 16.12 -10.46 9.35
N LEU A 183 14.95 -10.14 9.92
CA LEU A 183 14.72 -10.07 11.36
C LEU A 183 14.89 -11.43 12.02
N ARG A 184 14.31 -12.50 11.43
CA ARG A 184 14.42 -13.87 11.96
C ARG A 184 15.86 -14.41 11.87
N GLU A 185 16.55 -14.16 10.79
CA GLU A 185 17.98 -14.53 10.63
C GLU A 185 18.88 -13.87 11.67
N ARG A 186 18.52 -12.64 12.10
CA ARG A 186 19.25 -11.93 13.17
C ARG A 186 18.76 -12.25 14.59
N GLY A 187 17.88 -13.24 14.72
CA GLY A 187 17.44 -13.78 16.01
C GLY A 187 16.38 -12.96 16.71
N TYR A 188 15.73 -11.99 16.03
CA TYR A 188 14.60 -11.29 16.61
C TYR A 188 13.47 -12.25 17.01
N LYS A 189 13.00 -12.19 18.27
CA LYS A 189 12.02 -13.10 18.85
C LYS A 189 10.64 -12.47 19.05
N GLY A 190 10.53 -11.14 18.96
CA GLY A 190 9.27 -10.42 19.10
C GLY A 190 8.25 -10.75 18.01
N LEU A 191 7.05 -10.24 18.15
CA LEU A 191 6.00 -10.40 17.15
C LEU A 191 6.29 -9.53 15.91
N ILE A 192 6.00 -10.07 14.72
CA ILE A 192 6.08 -9.34 13.46
C ILE A 192 4.67 -9.23 12.90
N TYR A 193 4.24 -8.00 12.68
CA TYR A 193 2.96 -7.68 12.07
C TYR A 193 3.17 -7.22 10.64
N GLN A 194 2.40 -7.81 9.74
CA GLN A 194 2.40 -7.43 8.33
C GLN A 194 1.15 -6.61 8.02
N THR A 195 1.31 -5.63 7.14
CA THR A 195 0.16 -4.91 6.59
C THR A 195 -0.57 -5.76 5.55
N HIS A 196 -1.79 -5.36 5.17
CA HIS A 196 -2.62 -6.10 4.20
C HIS A 196 -1.91 -6.36 2.86
N GLY A 197 -0.93 -5.53 2.50
CA GLY A 197 -0.15 -5.71 1.28
C GLY A 197 0.66 -7.01 1.21
N ALA A 198 0.87 -7.68 2.34
CA ALA A 198 1.50 -9.00 2.40
C ALA A 198 0.50 -10.15 2.27
N ALA A 199 -0.82 -9.88 2.27
CA ALA A 199 -1.85 -10.91 2.13
C ALA A 199 -2.00 -11.36 0.66
N SER A 200 -0.94 -11.93 0.10
CA SER A 200 -0.89 -12.45 -1.26
C SER A 200 -0.24 -13.84 -1.27
N MET A 201 -0.47 -14.58 -2.37
CA MET A 201 0.16 -15.91 -2.55
C MET A 201 1.67 -15.83 -2.77
N ASP A 202 2.20 -14.64 -3.03
CA ASP A 202 3.62 -14.42 -3.31
C ASP A 202 4.41 -14.06 -2.03
N PHE A 203 3.73 -13.93 -0.88
CA PHE A 203 4.33 -13.70 0.43
C PHE A 203 4.58 -15.04 1.12
#